data_9a4c08dd5be91892bf7665491d3f9000
#
_entry.id   9a4c08dd5be91892bf7665491d3f9000
#
_cell.length_a   1.000
_cell.length_b   1.000
_cell.length_c   1.000
_cell.angle_alpha   90.00
_cell.angle_beta   90.00
_cell.angle_gamma   90.00
#
_symmetry.space_group_name_H-M   'P 1'
#
loop_
_entity.id
_entity.type
_entity.pdbx_description
1 polymer ?
#
loop_
_entity_poly.entity_id
_entity_poly.type
_entity_poly.pdbx_seq_one_letter_code
_entity_poly.pdbx_strand_id
1 'polypeptide(L)'
;MSFATVAEALRDFRRGKPLVVVDDPGRENEGDVVVAASKATPAVINFMAREARGLICVPMLGDRLDALKLNAMVEHGAPREAAFTVSVDAKKNVTTGISAHDRARTVAALIHPSTGPEDLSRP
;
A
#
# COMPACT_ATOMS: atom_id res chain seq x y z
N MET A 1 7.29 -15.09 -22.42
CA MET A 1 6.99 -13.76 -21.86
C MET A 1 8.28 -13.19 -21.28
N SER A 2 8.65 -12.01 -21.69
CA SER A 2 9.82 -11.32 -21.14
C SER A 2 9.38 -10.29 -20.10
N PHE A 3 10.19 -10.13 -19.06
CA PHE A 3 10.00 -9.07 -18.09
C PHE A 3 10.47 -7.73 -18.65
N ALA A 4 9.87 -6.65 -18.18
CA ALA A 4 10.39 -5.31 -18.44
C ALA A 4 11.76 -5.12 -17.76
N THR A 5 12.59 -4.29 -18.35
CA THR A 5 13.83 -3.87 -17.67
C THR A 5 13.50 -2.99 -16.46
N VAL A 6 14.42 -2.94 -15.51
CA VAL A 6 14.27 -2.06 -14.33
C VAL A 6 14.08 -0.59 -14.74
N ALA A 7 14.81 -0.14 -15.76
CA ALA A 7 14.69 1.23 -16.26
C ALA A 7 13.29 1.53 -16.83
N GLU A 8 12.72 0.60 -17.57
CA GLU A 8 11.34 0.72 -18.08
C GLU A 8 10.33 0.73 -16.94
N ALA A 9 10.47 -0.20 -16.00
CA ALA A 9 9.59 -0.30 -14.83
C ALA A 9 9.62 1.01 -14.00
N LEU A 10 10.81 1.54 -13.72
CA LEU A 10 10.94 2.80 -12.96
C LEU A 10 10.34 4.00 -13.70
N ARG A 11 10.48 4.04 -15.03
CA ARG A 11 9.87 5.09 -15.83
C ARG A 11 8.35 5.06 -15.77
N ASP A 12 7.75 3.88 -15.87
CA ASP A 12 6.31 3.70 -15.77
C ASP A 12 5.81 3.98 -14.35
N PHE A 13 6.53 3.51 -13.34
CA PHE A 13 6.20 3.76 -11.94
C PHE A 13 6.17 5.26 -11.61
N ARG A 14 7.15 6.03 -12.07
CA ARG A 14 7.20 7.49 -11.91
C ARG A 14 6.01 8.20 -12.56
N ARG A 15 5.47 7.64 -13.63
CA ARG A 15 4.29 8.16 -14.33
C ARG A 15 2.97 7.75 -13.69
N GLY A 16 3.01 6.97 -12.62
CA GLY A 16 1.81 6.47 -11.94
C GLY A 16 1.14 5.29 -12.64
N LYS A 17 1.85 4.63 -13.56
CA LYS A 17 1.34 3.42 -14.18
C LYS A 17 1.45 2.24 -13.24
N PRO A 18 0.41 1.38 -13.15
CA PRO A 18 0.50 0.14 -12.42
C PRO A 18 1.55 -0.80 -13.01
N LEU A 19 2.30 -1.44 -12.14
CA LEU A 19 3.21 -2.52 -12.48
C LEU A 19 2.66 -3.84 -11.93
N VAL A 20 2.93 -4.95 -12.61
CA VAL A 20 2.77 -6.28 -12.02
C VAL A 20 4.16 -6.75 -11.60
N VAL A 21 4.33 -6.92 -10.31
CA VAL A 21 5.58 -7.39 -9.70
C VAL A 21 5.36 -8.82 -9.23
N VAL A 22 6.22 -9.73 -9.65
CA VAL A 22 6.15 -11.14 -9.26
C VAL A 22 7.34 -11.50 -8.39
N ASP A 23 7.10 -12.40 -7.45
CA ASP A 23 8.14 -12.91 -6.58
C ASP A 23 8.72 -14.24 -7.10
N ASP A 24 9.69 -14.78 -6.36
CA ASP A 24 10.34 -16.04 -6.68
C ASP A 24 9.31 -17.19 -6.61
N PRO A 25 9.32 -18.11 -7.62
CA PRO A 25 8.45 -19.29 -7.59
C PRO A 25 8.61 -20.17 -6.34
N GLY A 26 9.77 -20.11 -5.69
CA GLY A 26 10.03 -20.82 -4.42
C GLY A 26 9.48 -20.12 -3.18
N ARG A 27 8.96 -18.89 -3.30
CA ARG A 27 8.34 -18.14 -2.21
C ARG A 27 6.81 -18.25 -2.32
N GLU A 28 6.11 -17.22 -2.78
CA GLU A 28 4.65 -17.25 -2.94
C GLU A 28 4.24 -17.59 -4.38
N ASN A 29 5.10 -17.28 -5.34
CA ASN A 29 4.82 -17.41 -6.78
C ASN A 29 3.54 -16.68 -7.18
N GLU A 30 3.38 -15.49 -6.67
CA GLU A 30 2.22 -14.63 -6.90
C GLU A 30 2.64 -13.32 -7.54
N GLY A 31 1.68 -12.61 -8.13
CA GLY A 31 1.87 -11.29 -8.68
C GLY A 31 1.09 -10.25 -7.90
N ASP A 32 1.72 -9.10 -7.68
CA ASP A 32 1.12 -7.93 -7.05
C ASP A 32 0.97 -6.80 -8.05
N VAL A 33 -0.16 -6.10 -8.00
CA VAL A 33 -0.31 -4.82 -8.70
C VAL A 33 0.25 -3.71 -7.82
N VAL A 34 1.27 -3.02 -8.29
CA VAL A 34 2.01 -2.02 -7.53
C VAL A 34 1.94 -0.66 -8.21
N VAL A 35 1.65 0.37 -7.44
CA VAL A 35 1.60 1.78 -7.87
C VAL A 35 2.36 2.64 -6.87
N ALA A 36 3.01 3.70 -7.35
CA ALA A 36 3.61 4.68 -6.45
C ALA A 36 2.51 5.32 -5.57
N ALA A 37 2.70 5.31 -4.25
CA ALA A 37 1.70 5.85 -3.31
C ALA A 37 1.36 7.32 -3.60
N SER A 38 2.34 8.11 -4.04
CA SER A 38 2.13 9.51 -4.47
C SER A 38 1.22 9.66 -5.70
N LYS A 39 0.95 8.57 -6.41
CA LYS A 39 0.10 8.50 -7.60
C LYS A 39 -1.16 7.66 -7.40
N ALA A 40 -1.45 7.27 -6.16
CA ALA A 40 -2.60 6.45 -5.80
C ALA A 40 -3.90 7.28 -5.77
N THR A 41 -4.41 7.63 -6.93
CA THR A 41 -5.70 8.33 -7.10
C THR A 41 -6.88 7.41 -6.79
N PRO A 42 -8.09 7.94 -6.54
CA PRO A 42 -9.29 7.10 -6.41
C PRO A 42 -9.52 6.15 -7.59
N ALA A 43 -9.26 6.61 -8.82
CA ALA A 43 -9.38 5.77 -10.01
C ALA A 43 -8.39 4.60 -10.00
N VAL A 44 -7.15 4.83 -9.57
CA VAL A 44 -6.12 3.79 -9.43
C VAL A 44 -6.49 2.78 -8.34
N ILE A 45 -6.94 3.25 -7.19
CA ILE A 45 -7.40 2.37 -6.10
C ILE A 45 -8.59 1.53 -6.56
N ASN A 46 -9.55 2.14 -7.26
CA ASN A 46 -10.68 1.40 -7.82
C ASN A 46 -10.24 0.33 -8.84
N PHE A 47 -9.27 0.65 -9.69
CA PHE A 47 -8.67 -0.32 -10.61
C PHE A 47 -8.07 -1.50 -9.86
N MET A 48 -7.25 -1.23 -8.83
CA MET A 48 -6.64 -2.28 -8.01
C MET A 48 -7.69 -3.18 -7.36
N ALA A 49 -8.74 -2.58 -6.79
CA ALA A 49 -9.82 -3.33 -6.13
C ALA A 49 -10.61 -4.20 -7.12
N ARG A 50 -10.89 -3.69 -8.31
CA ARG A 50 -11.66 -4.42 -9.35
C ARG A 50 -10.87 -5.53 -10.01
N GLU A 51 -9.65 -5.22 -10.43
CA GLU A 51 -8.87 -6.11 -11.31
C GLU A 51 -7.99 -7.07 -10.51
N ALA A 52 -7.32 -6.58 -9.48
CA ALA A 52 -6.45 -7.44 -8.65
C ALA A 52 -7.21 -8.15 -7.52
N ARG A 53 -8.29 -7.57 -7.00
CA ARG A 53 -9.21 -8.15 -6.01
C ARG A 53 -8.57 -8.57 -4.68
N GLY A 54 -7.30 -8.30 -4.49
CA GLY A 54 -6.57 -8.61 -3.27
C GLY A 54 -6.68 -7.53 -2.22
N LEU A 55 -5.90 -7.68 -1.17
CA LEU A 55 -5.78 -6.69 -0.11
C LEU A 55 -4.92 -5.53 -0.58
N ILE A 56 -5.41 -4.29 -0.40
CA ILE A 56 -4.63 -3.09 -0.70
C ILE A 56 -3.80 -2.74 0.51
N CYS A 57 -2.48 -2.77 0.34
CA CYS A 57 -1.50 -2.51 1.38
C CYS A 57 -0.57 -1.36 1.01
N VAL A 58 0.00 -0.71 2.02
CA VAL A 58 1.03 0.33 1.84
C VAL A 58 2.28 -0.12 2.58
N PRO A 59 3.28 -0.68 1.89
CA PRO A 59 4.56 -1.02 2.51
C PRO A 59 5.27 0.24 3.01
N MET A 60 5.73 0.20 4.25
CA MET A 60 6.35 1.35 4.91
C MET A 60 7.55 0.91 5.75
N LEU A 61 8.49 1.82 5.96
CA LEU A 61 9.62 1.59 6.86
C LEU A 61 9.16 1.56 8.33
N GLY A 62 9.83 0.74 9.13
CA GLY A 62 9.50 0.57 10.55
C GLY A 62 9.46 1.87 11.34
N ASP A 63 10.46 2.73 11.16
CA ASP A 63 10.50 4.04 11.85
C ASP A 63 9.26 4.89 11.57
N ARG A 64 8.75 4.84 10.33
CA ARG A 64 7.53 5.56 9.98
C ARG A 64 6.29 4.93 10.61
N LEU A 65 6.22 3.60 10.63
CA LEU A 65 5.14 2.87 11.31
C LEU A 65 5.11 3.17 12.81
N ASP A 66 6.27 3.19 13.45
CA ASP A 66 6.41 3.53 14.87
C ASP A 66 5.97 4.97 15.15
N ALA A 67 6.39 5.92 14.31
CA ALA A 67 5.98 7.32 14.43
C ALA A 67 4.46 7.51 14.30
N LEU A 68 3.81 6.69 13.47
CA LEU A 68 2.36 6.70 13.29
C LEU A 68 1.61 5.82 14.29
N LYS A 69 2.32 5.11 15.17
CA LYS A 69 1.78 4.13 16.13
C LYS A 69 0.94 3.04 15.44
N LEU A 70 1.40 2.57 14.29
CA LEU A 70 0.83 1.45 13.57
C LEU A 70 1.55 0.16 13.98
N ASN A 71 1.09 -0.42 15.06
CA ASN A 71 1.71 -1.60 15.66
C ASN A 71 1.51 -2.85 14.82
N ALA A 72 2.44 -3.79 14.94
CA ALA A 72 2.31 -5.09 14.31
C ALA A 72 1.02 -5.81 14.74
N MET A 73 0.40 -6.53 13.82
CA MET A 73 -0.79 -7.32 14.08
C MET A 73 -0.49 -8.50 15.01
N VAL A 74 0.73 -9.06 14.91
CA VAL A 74 1.25 -10.11 15.78
C VAL A 74 2.66 -9.76 16.22
N GLU A 75 3.05 -10.14 17.45
CA GLU A 75 4.39 -9.82 17.99
C GLU A 75 5.52 -10.57 17.30
N HIS A 76 5.26 -11.78 16.85
CA HIS A 76 6.25 -12.66 16.22
C HIS A 76 5.68 -13.29 14.95
N GLY A 77 6.13 -12.81 13.81
CA GLY A 77 5.86 -13.43 12.51
C GLY A 77 6.97 -14.41 12.10
N ALA A 78 6.65 -15.38 11.26
CA ALA A 78 7.67 -16.25 10.68
C ALA A 78 8.57 -15.45 9.73
N PRO A 79 9.88 -15.77 9.68
CA PRO A 79 10.77 -15.19 8.67
C PRO A 79 10.20 -15.40 7.26
N ARG A 80 10.24 -14.37 6.43
CA ARG A 80 9.71 -14.33 5.04
C ARG A 80 8.20 -14.16 4.90
N GLU A 81 7.44 -14.12 5.99
CA GLU A 81 6.03 -13.72 5.92
C GLU A 81 5.90 -12.19 5.91
N ALA A 82 4.78 -11.70 5.35
CA ALA A 82 4.48 -10.28 5.39
C ALA A 82 4.22 -9.83 6.83
N ALA A 83 4.92 -8.81 7.28
CA ALA A 83 4.74 -8.24 8.61
C ALA A 83 3.59 -7.24 8.58
N PHE A 84 2.36 -7.71 8.72
CA PHE A 84 1.18 -6.84 8.76
C PHE A 84 1.10 -6.05 10.06
N THR A 85 0.67 -4.79 9.94
CA THR A 85 0.26 -3.97 11.08
C THR A 85 -1.25 -4.07 11.27
N VAL A 86 -1.76 -3.42 12.32
CA VAL A 86 -3.19 -3.13 12.43
C VAL A 86 -3.65 -2.33 11.20
N SER A 87 -4.91 -2.49 10.83
CA SER A 87 -5.50 -1.70 9.74
C SER A 87 -5.64 -0.23 10.14
N VAL A 88 -5.76 0.64 9.16
CA VAL A 88 -5.79 2.08 9.39
C VAL A 88 -6.65 2.79 8.35
N ASP A 89 -7.34 3.84 8.79
CA ASP A 89 -8.02 4.81 7.93
C ASP A 89 -7.55 6.22 8.27
N ALA A 90 -7.60 7.13 7.29
CA ALA A 90 -7.51 8.56 7.58
C ALA A 90 -8.76 9.00 8.36
N LYS A 91 -8.61 10.01 9.24
CA LYS A 91 -9.76 10.60 9.97
C LYS A 91 -10.50 11.65 9.18
N LYS A 92 -9.75 12.47 8.42
CA LYS A 92 -10.32 13.64 7.76
C LYS A 92 -10.68 13.35 6.30
N ASN A 93 -11.81 13.93 5.86
CA ASN A 93 -12.25 13.87 4.47
C ASN A 93 -12.51 12.44 3.97
N VAL A 94 -12.98 11.59 4.87
CA VAL A 94 -13.40 10.21 4.58
C VAL A 94 -14.77 9.94 5.19
N THR A 95 -15.45 8.92 4.70
CA THR A 95 -16.71 8.42 5.27
C THR A 95 -16.42 7.17 6.12
N THR A 96 -16.71 5.98 5.59
CA THR A 96 -16.47 4.72 6.31
C THR A 96 -15.06 4.15 6.14
N GLY A 97 -14.25 4.74 5.26
CA GLY A 97 -12.88 4.31 4.97
C GLY A 97 -12.74 3.34 3.80
N ILE A 98 -13.81 2.68 3.38
CA ILE A 98 -13.72 1.55 2.43
C ILE A 98 -13.82 1.95 0.95
N SER A 99 -14.39 3.10 0.61
CA SER A 99 -14.50 3.53 -0.78
C SER A 99 -13.11 3.74 -1.41
N ALA A 100 -13.04 3.69 -2.73
CA ALA A 100 -11.79 3.98 -3.44
C ALA A 100 -11.30 5.41 -3.13
N HIS A 101 -12.21 6.36 -2.99
CA HIS A 101 -11.90 7.73 -2.58
C HIS A 101 -11.30 7.77 -1.17
N ASP A 102 -11.93 7.11 -0.21
CA ASP A 102 -11.47 7.10 1.19
C ASP A 102 -10.11 6.40 1.31
N ARG A 103 -9.93 5.28 0.64
CA ARG A 103 -8.64 4.56 0.64
C ARG A 103 -7.52 5.36 -0.01
N ALA A 104 -7.79 6.08 -1.10
CA ALA A 104 -6.82 7.00 -1.69
C ALA A 104 -6.44 8.13 -0.71
N ARG A 105 -7.39 8.64 0.06
CA ARG A 105 -7.14 9.60 1.14
C ARG A 105 -6.25 9.04 2.23
N THR A 106 -6.49 7.80 2.64
CA THR A 106 -5.65 7.12 3.64
C THR A 106 -4.23 6.95 3.12
N VAL A 107 -4.02 6.51 1.88
CA VAL A 107 -2.69 6.41 1.28
C VAL A 107 -1.99 7.77 1.27
N ALA A 108 -2.68 8.82 0.84
CA ALA A 108 -2.12 10.18 0.83
C ALA A 108 -1.72 10.66 2.23
N ALA A 109 -2.53 10.37 3.25
CA ALA A 109 -2.20 10.70 4.63
C ALA A 109 -0.97 9.95 5.13
N LEU A 110 -0.86 8.65 4.83
CA LEU A 110 0.26 7.82 5.27
C LEU A 110 1.62 8.30 4.75
N ILE A 111 1.68 8.82 3.52
CA ILE A 111 2.92 9.30 2.91
C ILE A 111 3.20 10.78 3.19
N HIS A 112 2.24 11.52 3.72
CA HIS A 112 2.43 12.94 4.02
C HIS A 112 3.31 13.11 5.26
N PRO A 113 4.41 13.88 5.18
CA PRO A 113 5.38 13.96 6.27
C PRO A 113 4.83 14.59 7.56
N SER A 114 3.80 15.43 7.47
CA SER A 114 3.20 16.08 8.64
C SER A 114 2.10 15.25 9.31
N THR A 115 1.71 14.10 8.76
CA THR A 115 0.70 13.24 9.37
C THR A 115 1.24 12.62 10.66
N GLY A 116 0.48 12.76 11.73
CA GLY A 116 0.74 12.11 13.02
C GLY A 116 -0.31 11.05 13.37
N PRO A 117 -0.12 10.35 14.50
CA PRO A 117 -1.08 9.32 14.95
C PRO A 117 -2.51 9.83 15.13
N GLU A 118 -2.66 11.09 15.49
CA GLU A 118 -3.94 11.76 15.72
C GLU A 118 -4.76 11.96 14.44
N ASP A 119 -4.11 11.90 13.27
CA ASP A 119 -4.76 12.04 11.96
C ASP A 119 -5.31 10.72 11.42
N LEU A 120 -5.10 9.63 12.15
CA LEU A 120 -5.43 8.26 11.73
C LEU A 120 -6.41 7.60 12.71
N SER A 121 -7.29 6.77 12.15
CA SER A 121 -8.16 5.86 12.92
C SER A 121 -7.59 4.45 12.85
N ARG A 122 -7.44 3.83 14.01
CA ARG A 122 -7.01 2.44 14.17
C ARG A 122 -8.11 1.63 14.83
N PRO A 123 -8.19 0.31 14.59
CA PRO A 123 -9.15 -0.53 15.30
C PRO A 123 -8.88 -0.60 16.78
#